data_c6d1779099ba9c6332cb26f737d82869
#
_entry.id   c6d1779099ba9c6332cb26f737d82869
#
_cell.length_a   1.000
_cell.length_b   1.000
_cell.length_c   1.000
_cell.angle_alpha   90.00
_cell.angle_beta   90.00
_cell.angle_gamma   90.00
#
_symmetry.space_group_name_H-M   'P 1'
#
loop_
_entity.id
_entity.type
_entity.pdbx_description
1 polymer ?
#
loop_
_entity_poly.entity_id
_entity_poly.type
_entity_poly.pdbx_seq_one_letter_code
_entity_poly.pdbx_strand_id
1 'polypeptide(L)'
;DVAPDSSNYGQIVHTLSVGGRNEAHHSGFTDDRRHLWAAGLDTSKIFIFDVHSDPAKPKLYKTISDFVDRSGGVVGPHTTYALPGRMLVTGLSNNRDHSGRTGMVEYTNEGEYITTHWMPIEGDLRGAEKTGQFADGYGYDVRVLPRRNVMLTTSFTGWSNYMMDFGKMLNDGEAMKRFGNTVIVWDLHTRKPKKVLDVPGAPLELRCAWGARNNYCFTTTALTSQIWLLYEDQQGEWQAKAVSDIGEPAKIPLPVDISITSDDTGLWVDTFMDGKTRLFDISDPFNPKQVYEREIGKQINMISQSWDGKRAYFTSSLLANWDKKGDDNEQYFKAFEWNGKELVPSFSIDFNAEQLGRPHQMRFGAYSLYAQRRPEEPNALAAD
;
A
#
# COMPACT_ATOMS: atom_id res chain seq x y z
N ASP A 1 13.89 -12.42 -10.07
CA ASP A 1 13.99 -11.57 -11.25
C ASP A 1 12.70 -11.64 -12.06
N VAL A 2 12.16 -10.49 -12.46
CA VAL A 2 10.90 -10.39 -13.21
C VAL A 2 11.11 -9.76 -14.62
N ALA A 3 12.34 -9.57 -15.04
CA ALA A 3 12.65 -9.07 -16.37
C ALA A 3 12.52 -10.20 -17.39
N PRO A 4 11.60 -10.14 -18.36
CA PRO A 4 11.30 -11.27 -19.27
C PRO A 4 12.49 -11.75 -20.10
N ASP A 5 13.40 -10.82 -20.42
CA ASP A 5 14.59 -11.11 -21.23
C ASP A 5 15.81 -11.56 -20.40
N SER A 6 15.65 -11.66 -19.10
CA SER A 6 16.70 -12.09 -18.18
C SER A 6 16.85 -13.62 -18.18
N SER A 7 18.09 -14.10 -18.15
CA SER A 7 18.38 -15.53 -17.94
C SER A 7 17.93 -16.04 -16.56
N ASN A 8 17.66 -15.13 -15.62
CA ASN A 8 17.19 -15.42 -14.27
C ASN A 8 15.67 -15.19 -14.12
N TYR A 9 14.94 -15.02 -15.22
CA TYR A 9 13.49 -14.78 -15.18
C TYR A 9 12.77 -15.83 -14.32
N GLY A 10 11.96 -15.40 -13.37
CA GLY A 10 11.24 -16.25 -12.45
C GLY A 10 12.08 -16.84 -11.30
N GLN A 11 13.35 -16.47 -11.19
CA GLN A 11 14.24 -16.99 -10.14
C GLN A 11 14.46 -16.00 -9.01
N ILE A 12 14.71 -16.53 -7.80
CA ILE A 12 15.20 -15.78 -6.65
C ILE A 12 16.70 -15.55 -6.86
N VAL A 13 17.11 -14.32 -7.09
CA VAL A 13 18.54 -13.99 -7.33
C VAL A 13 19.29 -13.65 -6.05
N HIS A 14 18.58 -13.19 -5.02
CA HIS A 14 19.17 -12.87 -3.72
C HIS A 14 18.14 -12.86 -2.61
N THR A 15 18.57 -13.23 -1.42
CA THR A 15 17.77 -13.14 -0.19
C THR A 15 18.61 -12.44 0.89
N LEU A 16 18.01 -11.47 1.57
CA LEU A 16 18.65 -10.75 2.66
C LEU A 16 17.78 -10.81 3.90
N SER A 17 18.30 -11.45 4.96
CA SER A 17 17.62 -11.52 6.24
C SER A 17 18.07 -10.38 7.16
N VAL A 18 17.11 -9.75 7.85
CA VAL A 18 17.37 -8.78 8.93
C VAL A 18 17.25 -9.41 10.32
N GLY A 19 16.98 -10.71 10.37
CA GLY A 19 16.84 -11.51 11.60
C GLY A 19 15.52 -11.24 12.35
N GLY A 20 15.10 -12.22 13.16
CA GLY A 20 13.91 -12.12 14.00
C GLY A 20 12.59 -12.05 13.26
N ARG A 21 11.51 -12.06 14.02
CA ARG A 21 10.15 -11.79 13.51
C ARG A 21 9.93 -10.28 13.54
N ASN A 22 9.73 -9.67 12.38
CA ASN A 22 9.47 -8.25 12.24
C ASN A 22 8.12 -7.95 11.59
N GLU A 23 7.47 -8.91 10.96
CA GLU A 23 6.34 -8.69 10.06
C GLU A 23 6.72 -7.66 9.00
N ALA A 24 7.67 -8.03 8.11
CA ALA A 24 8.06 -7.18 6.99
C ALA A 24 6.83 -6.94 6.11
N HIS A 25 6.41 -5.69 6.01
CA HIS A 25 5.09 -5.35 5.47
C HIS A 25 5.23 -4.48 4.22
N HIS A 26 5.02 -3.19 4.33
CA HIS A 26 5.15 -2.31 3.17
C HIS A 26 6.59 -1.85 2.95
N SER A 27 6.90 -1.59 1.69
CA SER A 27 8.20 -1.11 1.26
C SER A 27 8.06 0.05 0.25
N GLY A 28 9.09 0.87 0.11
CA GLY A 28 9.13 1.97 -0.85
C GLY A 28 10.55 2.40 -1.16
N PHE A 29 10.80 2.72 -2.43
CA PHE A 29 12.06 3.34 -2.80
C PHE A 29 12.09 4.81 -2.38
N THR A 30 13.28 5.33 -2.09
CA THR A 30 13.52 6.78 -2.06
C THR A 30 13.30 7.38 -3.46
N ASP A 31 13.07 8.69 -3.54
CA ASP A 31 12.83 9.39 -4.82
C ASP A 31 14.00 9.26 -5.80
N ASP A 32 15.24 9.24 -5.28
CA ASP A 32 16.47 8.99 -6.04
C ASP A 32 16.71 7.50 -6.34
N ARG A 33 15.87 6.60 -5.82
CA ARG A 33 15.92 5.14 -5.96
C ARG A 33 17.22 4.48 -5.49
N ARG A 34 17.96 5.13 -4.61
CA ARG A 34 19.18 4.58 -4.03
C ARG A 34 18.91 3.60 -2.90
N HIS A 35 17.81 3.83 -2.16
CA HIS A 35 17.44 3.01 -1.03
C HIS A 35 16.03 2.44 -1.19
N LEU A 36 15.86 1.23 -0.67
CA LEU A 36 14.55 0.61 -0.44
C LEU A 36 14.30 0.58 1.07
N TRP A 37 13.20 1.17 1.49
CA TRP A 37 12.73 1.13 2.86
C TRP A 37 11.73 0.01 3.04
N ALA A 38 11.83 -0.77 4.12
CA ALA A 38 10.87 -1.79 4.49
C ALA A 38 10.44 -1.61 5.95
N ALA A 39 9.14 -1.55 6.15
CA ALA A 39 8.54 -1.42 7.47
C ALA A 39 8.45 -2.78 8.17
N GLY A 40 8.89 -2.84 9.42
CA GLY A 40 8.69 -3.97 10.33
C GLY A 40 7.50 -3.67 11.24
N LEU A 41 6.33 -4.13 10.86
CA LEU A 41 5.05 -3.78 11.49
C LEU A 41 5.00 -4.15 12.97
N ASP A 42 5.40 -5.39 13.32
CA ASP A 42 5.36 -5.92 14.69
C ASP A 42 6.38 -5.26 15.63
N THR A 43 7.56 -4.94 15.11
CA THR A 43 8.68 -4.45 15.91
C THR A 43 8.81 -2.94 15.90
N SER A 44 8.01 -2.26 15.06
CA SER A 44 8.10 -0.81 14.81
C SER A 44 9.52 -0.37 14.42
N LYS A 45 10.27 -1.24 13.73
CA LYS A 45 11.57 -0.93 13.13
C LYS A 45 11.41 -0.64 11.65
N ILE A 46 12.34 0.13 11.09
CA ILE A 46 12.39 0.34 9.64
C ILE A 46 13.79 -0.08 9.17
N PHE A 47 13.82 -0.87 8.11
CA PHE A 47 15.03 -1.35 7.48
C PHE A 47 15.25 -0.62 6.17
N ILE A 48 16.43 -0.04 6.00
CA ILE A 48 16.83 0.69 4.80
C ILE A 48 17.89 -0.12 4.10
N PHE A 49 17.67 -0.46 2.83
CA PHE A 49 18.60 -1.24 2.02
C PHE A 49 19.20 -0.37 0.93
N ASP A 50 20.52 -0.46 0.74
CA ASP A 50 21.18 0.05 -0.47
C ASP A 50 20.86 -0.90 -1.63
N VAL A 51 20.13 -0.36 -2.62
CA VAL A 51 19.74 -1.06 -3.84
C VAL A 51 20.38 -0.42 -5.09
N HIS A 52 21.22 0.59 -4.89
CA HIS A 52 21.90 1.31 -5.97
C HIS A 52 23.26 0.73 -6.29
N SER A 53 24.05 0.39 -5.26
CA SER A 53 25.42 -0.10 -5.43
C SER A 53 25.48 -1.43 -6.18
N ASP A 54 24.53 -2.34 -5.90
CA ASP A 54 24.33 -3.60 -6.61
C ASP A 54 22.85 -3.99 -6.51
N PRO A 55 22.04 -3.69 -7.52
CA PRO A 55 20.60 -4.00 -7.51
C PRO A 55 20.29 -5.49 -7.41
N ALA A 56 21.19 -6.36 -7.88
CA ALA A 56 21.04 -7.81 -7.80
C ALA A 56 21.43 -8.37 -6.43
N LYS A 57 22.14 -7.59 -5.61
CA LYS A 57 22.61 -7.99 -4.29
C LYS A 57 22.51 -6.85 -3.28
N PRO A 58 21.29 -6.42 -2.93
CA PRO A 58 21.07 -5.35 -1.95
C PRO A 58 21.77 -5.62 -0.62
N LYS A 59 22.10 -4.57 0.10
CA LYS A 59 22.71 -4.65 1.44
C LYS A 59 21.93 -3.81 2.43
N LEU A 60 21.86 -4.26 3.68
CA LEU A 60 21.31 -3.44 4.75
C LEU A 60 22.21 -2.20 4.93
N TYR A 61 21.61 -1.02 4.73
CA TYR A 61 22.27 0.27 4.92
C TYR A 61 22.11 0.77 6.36
N LYS A 62 20.84 0.77 6.86
CA LYS A 62 20.52 1.29 8.19
C LYS A 62 19.28 0.58 8.75
N THR A 63 19.24 0.45 10.07
CA THR A 63 18.02 0.10 10.80
C THR A 63 17.63 1.26 11.69
N ILE A 64 16.41 1.78 11.53
CA ILE A 64 15.80 2.73 12.46
C ILE A 64 15.13 1.90 13.55
N SER A 65 15.73 1.85 14.74
CA SER A 65 15.23 1.08 15.88
C SER A 65 14.54 1.94 16.95
N ASP A 66 14.67 3.26 16.83
CA ASP A 66 14.12 4.26 17.72
C ASP A 66 12.88 4.98 17.14
N PHE A 67 12.20 4.33 16.17
CA PHE A 67 11.02 4.88 15.50
C PHE A 67 9.93 5.33 16.48
N VAL A 68 9.62 4.50 17.48
CA VAL A 68 8.57 4.79 18.47
C VAL A 68 8.93 6.01 19.29
N ASP A 69 10.16 6.07 19.81
CA ASP A 69 10.62 7.16 20.69
C ASP A 69 10.71 8.47 19.91
N ARG A 70 11.35 8.46 18.74
CA ARG A 70 11.51 9.66 17.90
C ARG A 70 10.19 10.21 17.41
N SER A 71 9.26 9.35 17.03
CA SER A 71 7.95 9.77 16.53
C SER A 71 7.02 10.31 17.62
N GLY A 72 7.36 10.12 18.90
CA GLY A 72 6.50 10.48 20.03
C GLY A 72 5.40 9.45 20.30
N GLY A 73 5.65 8.18 19.96
CA GLY A 73 4.81 7.06 20.30
C GLY A 73 4.05 6.41 19.14
N VAL A 74 4.33 6.74 17.89
CA VAL A 74 3.75 6.04 16.74
C VAL A 74 4.29 4.62 16.69
N VAL A 75 3.41 3.63 16.50
CA VAL A 75 3.76 2.21 16.33
C VAL A 75 3.13 1.64 15.06
N GLY A 76 3.67 0.49 14.62
CA GLY A 76 3.20 -0.18 13.42
C GLY A 76 3.46 0.65 12.16
N PRO A 77 4.73 0.93 11.80
CA PRO A 77 5.05 1.61 10.55
C PRO A 77 4.51 0.77 9.40
N HIS A 78 3.75 1.41 8.52
CA HIS A 78 3.04 0.73 7.44
C HIS A 78 3.54 1.18 6.06
N THR A 79 2.89 2.15 5.45
CA THR A 79 3.31 2.63 4.14
C THR A 79 4.55 3.51 4.23
N THR A 80 5.53 3.24 3.38
CA THR A 80 6.68 4.10 3.12
C THR A 80 6.50 4.78 1.76
N TYR A 81 6.47 6.11 1.72
CA TYR A 81 6.18 6.88 0.53
C TYR A 81 7.22 7.98 0.30
N ALA A 82 7.80 8.03 -0.90
CA ALA A 82 8.83 8.99 -1.24
C ALA A 82 8.24 10.35 -1.69
N LEU A 83 8.84 11.40 -1.17
CA LEU A 83 8.76 12.77 -1.70
C LEU A 83 10.19 13.23 -2.05
N PRO A 84 10.39 14.31 -2.82
CA PRO A 84 11.73 14.78 -3.11
C PRO A 84 12.58 15.00 -1.85
N GLY A 85 13.63 14.16 -1.69
CA GLY A 85 14.53 14.15 -0.54
C GLY A 85 13.89 13.73 0.80
N ARG A 86 12.73 13.11 0.79
CA ARG A 86 11.96 12.76 2.00
C ARG A 86 11.28 11.40 1.88
N MET A 87 11.14 10.74 3.03
CA MET A 87 10.30 9.56 3.18
C MET A 87 9.20 9.82 4.21
N LEU A 88 7.96 9.59 3.81
CA LEU A 88 6.80 9.56 4.71
C LEU A 88 6.55 8.12 5.14
N VAL A 89 6.30 7.91 6.42
CA VAL A 89 5.95 6.60 6.99
C VAL A 89 4.66 6.75 7.78
N THR A 90 3.60 6.08 7.36
CA THR A 90 2.36 6.05 8.14
C THR A 90 2.50 5.07 9.29
N GLY A 91 1.93 5.42 10.45
CA GLY A 91 1.79 4.49 11.57
C GLY A 91 0.34 4.01 11.69
N LEU A 92 0.14 2.76 12.09
CA LEU A 92 -1.20 2.22 12.30
C LEU A 92 -1.81 2.66 13.63
N SER A 93 -0.99 2.83 14.68
CA SER A 93 -1.44 2.99 16.05
C SER A 93 -0.41 3.77 16.88
N ASN A 94 -0.58 3.78 18.19
CA ASN A 94 0.33 4.39 19.14
C ASN A 94 0.69 3.42 20.30
N ASN A 95 1.77 3.73 21.02
CA ASN A 95 2.28 2.90 22.10
C ASN A 95 1.60 3.16 23.47
N ARG A 96 0.70 4.15 23.56
CA ARG A 96 0.09 4.54 24.82
C ARG A 96 -1.13 3.68 25.18
N ASP A 97 -2.03 3.50 24.21
CA ASP A 97 -3.28 2.77 24.40
C ASP A 97 -3.55 1.77 23.25
N HIS A 98 -2.63 1.68 22.31
CA HIS A 98 -2.72 0.80 21.13
C HIS A 98 -3.97 1.03 20.27
N SER A 99 -4.50 2.24 20.28
CA SER A 99 -5.71 2.68 19.60
C SER A 99 -5.38 3.71 18.50
N GLY A 100 -6.35 4.51 18.07
CA GLY A 100 -6.16 5.71 17.27
C GLY A 100 -5.25 6.71 17.99
N ARG A 101 -4.95 7.87 17.45
CA ARG A 101 -3.91 8.85 17.81
C ARG A 101 -2.56 8.57 17.22
N THR A 102 -2.53 7.99 16.05
CA THR A 102 -1.29 7.80 15.31
C THR A 102 -0.91 9.05 14.51
N GLY A 103 0.20 8.96 13.81
CA GLY A 103 0.72 10.00 12.93
C GLY A 103 1.44 9.43 11.73
N MET A 104 1.79 10.32 10.85
CA MET A 104 2.69 10.09 9.73
C MET A 104 4.05 10.69 10.06
N VAL A 105 5.10 9.88 9.98
CA VAL A 105 6.46 10.28 10.37
C VAL A 105 7.27 10.63 9.13
N GLU A 106 7.94 11.76 9.13
CA GLU A 106 8.76 12.26 8.03
C GLU A 106 10.25 12.11 8.36
N TYR A 107 11.00 11.55 7.42
CA TYR A 107 12.45 11.32 7.47
C TYR A 107 13.13 11.88 6.23
N THR A 108 14.46 12.06 6.30
CA THR A 108 15.30 12.20 5.10
C THR A 108 15.44 10.85 4.39
N ASN A 109 15.95 10.83 3.15
CA ASN A 109 16.22 9.59 2.42
C ASN A 109 17.20 8.66 3.13
N GLU A 110 18.08 9.21 4.00
CA GLU A 110 19.09 8.49 4.78
C GLU A 110 18.58 8.04 6.16
N GLY A 111 17.29 8.29 6.45
CA GLY A 111 16.66 7.85 7.69
C GLY A 111 16.98 8.74 8.91
N GLU A 112 17.16 10.04 8.69
CA GLU A 112 17.22 11.00 9.79
C GLU A 112 15.80 11.55 10.05
N TYR A 113 15.34 11.44 11.30
CA TYR A 113 14.01 11.91 11.72
C TYR A 113 13.89 13.43 11.52
N ILE A 114 12.75 13.85 10.98
CA ILE A 114 12.41 15.26 10.78
C ILE A 114 11.28 15.66 11.72
N THR A 115 10.12 15.02 11.60
CA THR A 115 8.94 15.38 12.39
C THR A 115 7.85 14.31 12.30
N THR A 116 6.83 14.45 13.16
CA THR A 116 5.61 13.64 13.13
C THR A 116 4.41 14.55 12.86
N HIS A 117 3.63 14.20 11.85
CA HIS A 117 2.36 14.83 11.50
C HIS A 117 1.22 14.01 12.07
N TRP A 118 0.59 14.52 13.14
CA TRP A 118 -0.44 13.79 13.88
C TRP A 118 -1.79 13.80 13.15
N MET A 119 -2.50 12.67 13.19
CA MET A 119 -3.88 12.60 12.69
C MET A 119 -4.77 13.54 13.51
N PRO A 120 -5.70 14.29 12.85
CA PRO A 120 -6.59 15.23 13.55
C PRO A 120 -7.68 14.46 14.30
N ILE A 121 -7.58 14.37 15.62
CA ILE A 121 -8.59 13.74 16.46
C ILE A 121 -9.12 14.71 17.51
N GLU A 122 -10.35 14.49 17.95
CA GLU A 122 -10.97 15.31 18.97
C GLU A 122 -10.18 15.26 20.30
N GLY A 123 -9.95 16.43 20.88
CA GLY A 123 -9.19 16.58 22.12
C GLY A 123 -7.67 16.41 21.99
N ASP A 124 -7.14 16.23 20.78
CA ASP A 124 -5.69 16.26 20.52
C ASP A 124 -5.30 17.49 19.70
N LEU A 125 -4.70 18.46 20.35
CA LEU A 125 -4.32 19.74 19.74
C LEU A 125 -3.14 19.61 18.76
N ARG A 126 -2.43 18.50 18.74
CA ARG A 126 -1.25 18.31 17.88
C ARG A 126 -1.57 18.29 16.39
N GLY A 127 -2.78 17.88 16.00
CA GLY A 127 -3.19 17.78 14.60
C GLY A 127 -4.48 18.52 14.23
N ALA A 128 -5.29 18.90 15.22
CA ALA A 128 -6.68 19.31 15.03
C ALA A 128 -6.91 20.83 14.96
N GLU A 129 -5.90 21.64 15.16
CA GLU A 129 -6.04 23.09 15.49
C GLU A 129 -6.83 23.94 14.48
N LYS A 130 -7.15 23.43 13.29
CA LYS A 130 -7.60 24.34 12.21
C LYS A 130 -8.76 23.84 11.36
N THR A 131 -9.14 22.58 11.43
CA THR A 131 -10.17 22.05 10.53
C THR A 131 -11.57 22.03 11.16
N GLY A 132 -11.66 21.98 12.49
CA GLY A 132 -12.92 21.67 13.18
C GLY A 132 -13.51 20.29 12.82
N GLN A 133 -12.77 19.48 12.06
CA GLN A 133 -13.13 18.13 11.63
C GLN A 133 -12.14 17.13 12.21
N PHE A 134 -12.67 16.00 12.68
CA PHE A 134 -11.89 14.99 13.36
C PHE A 134 -11.99 13.65 12.63
N ALA A 135 -10.85 12.95 12.54
CA ALA A 135 -10.74 11.59 12.06
C ALA A 135 -10.81 10.60 13.23
N ASP A 136 -10.85 9.31 12.91
CA ASP A 136 -10.77 8.23 13.88
C ASP A 136 -9.38 8.07 14.51
N GLY A 137 -8.37 8.67 13.90
CA GLY A 137 -7.01 8.72 14.43
C GLY A 137 -6.11 7.56 14.02
N TYR A 138 -6.63 6.54 13.32
CA TYR A 138 -5.82 5.47 12.75
C TYR A 138 -5.15 5.92 11.46
N GLY A 139 -4.08 5.23 11.07
CA GLY A 139 -3.42 5.41 9.79
C GLY A 139 -3.33 4.10 9.01
N TYR A 140 -3.12 4.20 7.70
CA TYR A 140 -2.85 3.05 6.85
C TYR A 140 -1.98 3.45 5.65
N ASP A 141 -2.57 3.92 4.55
CA ASP A 141 -1.85 4.29 3.35
C ASP A 141 -1.71 5.82 3.21
N VAL A 142 -0.76 6.26 2.39
CA VAL A 142 -0.57 7.66 1.98
C VAL A 142 -0.28 7.74 0.50
N ARG A 143 -0.98 8.64 -0.20
CA ARG A 143 -0.70 8.99 -1.60
C ARG A 143 -0.80 10.48 -1.81
N VAL A 144 -0.08 10.96 -2.81
CA VAL A 144 -0.02 12.39 -3.12
C VAL A 144 -0.47 12.69 -4.54
N LEU A 145 -1.08 13.85 -4.71
CA LEU A 145 -1.35 14.50 -5.99
C LEU A 145 -0.60 15.83 -6.02
N PRO A 146 0.69 15.85 -6.40
CA PRO A 146 1.53 17.06 -6.30
C PRO A 146 0.97 18.24 -7.09
N ARG A 147 0.39 17.96 -8.27
CA ARG A 147 -0.25 18.96 -9.13
C ARG A 147 -1.43 19.69 -8.47
N ARG A 148 -2.00 19.12 -7.41
CA ARG A 148 -3.12 19.71 -6.64
C ARG A 148 -2.70 20.17 -5.25
N ASN A 149 -1.43 20.02 -4.88
CA ASN A 149 -0.95 20.27 -3.52
C ASN A 149 -1.77 19.47 -2.48
N VAL A 150 -2.08 18.23 -2.80
CA VAL A 150 -2.93 17.36 -1.97
C VAL A 150 -2.19 16.07 -1.63
N MET A 151 -2.39 15.62 -0.41
CA MET A 151 -2.03 14.32 0.09
C MET A 151 -3.27 13.71 0.76
N LEU A 152 -3.43 12.39 0.61
CA LEU A 152 -4.53 11.64 1.20
C LEU A 152 -3.96 10.54 2.09
N THR A 153 -4.59 10.31 3.25
CA THR A 153 -4.29 9.17 4.11
C THR A 153 -5.56 8.42 4.45
N THR A 154 -5.47 7.10 4.44
CA THR A 154 -6.55 6.19 4.87
C THR A 154 -6.35 5.71 6.29
N SER A 155 -7.34 5.01 6.83
CA SER A 155 -7.35 4.50 8.19
C SER A 155 -7.74 3.02 8.24
N PHE A 156 -7.12 2.27 9.14
CA PHE A 156 -7.37 0.85 9.28
C PHE A 156 -7.84 0.47 10.69
N THR A 157 -6.92 0.15 11.59
CA THR A 157 -7.23 -0.23 12.97
C THR A 157 -5.99 -0.13 13.85
N GLY A 158 -6.18 -0.20 15.15
CA GLY A 158 -5.09 -0.17 16.12
C GLY A 158 -4.45 -1.53 16.38
N TRP A 159 -3.32 -1.51 17.09
CA TRP A 159 -2.55 -2.70 17.46
C TRP A 159 -3.39 -3.79 18.13
N SER A 160 -4.28 -3.42 19.03
CA SER A 160 -5.14 -4.39 19.72
C SER A 160 -5.95 -5.28 18.76
N ASN A 161 -6.27 -4.79 17.57
CA ASN A 161 -6.97 -5.58 16.55
C ASN A 161 -6.00 -6.36 15.65
N TYR A 162 -5.02 -5.73 15.03
CA TYR A 162 -4.18 -6.42 14.07
C TYR A 162 -3.22 -7.44 14.71
N MET A 163 -2.99 -7.36 16.01
CA MET A 163 -2.28 -8.38 16.77
C MET A 163 -3.18 -9.52 17.28
N MET A 164 -4.50 -9.39 17.17
CA MET A 164 -5.46 -10.44 17.53
C MET A 164 -5.53 -11.51 16.44
N ASP A 165 -5.89 -12.74 16.81
CA ASP A 165 -6.26 -13.78 15.84
C ASP A 165 -7.47 -13.33 15.02
N PHE A 166 -7.43 -13.52 13.71
CA PHE A 166 -8.45 -13.01 12.79
C PHE A 166 -9.86 -13.51 13.11
N GLY A 167 -10.01 -14.81 13.38
CA GLY A 167 -11.32 -15.38 13.71
C GLY A 167 -11.87 -14.87 15.04
N LYS A 168 -11.00 -14.65 16.03
CA LYS A 168 -11.40 -14.02 17.30
C LYS A 168 -11.83 -12.57 17.10
N MET A 169 -11.07 -11.82 16.32
CA MET A 169 -11.35 -10.43 16.02
C MET A 169 -12.70 -10.24 15.33
N LEU A 170 -13.03 -11.06 14.32
CA LEU A 170 -14.31 -10.98 13.61
C LEU A 170 -15.53 -11.29 14.51
N ASN A 171 -15.34 -12.09 15.56
CA ASN A 171 -16.39 -12.45 16.52
C ASN A 171 -16.41 -11.56 17.76
N ASP A 172 -15.54 -10.56 17.85
CA ASP A 172 -15.49 -9.59 18.96
C ASP A 172 -16.14 -8.28 18.53
N GLY A 173 -17.38 -8.02 19.01
CA GLY A 173 -18.12 -6.80 18.67
C GLY A 173 -17.43 -5.51 19.10
N GLU A 174 -16.59 -5.52 20.14
CA GLU A 174 -15.80 -4.36 20.53
C GLU A 174 -14.58 -4.17 19.61
N ALA A 175 -13.95 -5.26 19.16
CA ALA A 175 -12.91 -5.18 18.14
C ALA A 175 -13.45 -4.59 16.83
N MET A 176 -14.63 -5.02 16.40
CA MET A 176 -15.26 -4.54 15.16
C MET A 176 -15.58 -3.03 15.20
N LYS A 177 -15.78 -2.44 16.37
CA LYS A 177 -15.97 -0.98 16.51
C LYS A 177 -14.66 -0.19 16.41
N ARG A 178 -13.50 -0.83 16.50
CA ARG A 178 -12.17 -0.20 16.47
C ARG A 178 -11.53 -0.23 15.08
N PHE A 179 -12.33 -0.27 14.02
CA PHE A 179 -11.86 -0.06 12.65
C PHE A 179 -12.05 1.39 12.22
N GLY A 180 -11.14 1.85 11.39
CA GLY A 180 -11.18 3.19 10.83
C GLY A 180 -12.29 3.38 9.81
N ASN A 181 -12.76 4.62 9.69
CA ASN A 181 -13.88 5.00 8.83
C ASN A 181 -13.62 6.33 8.12
N THR A 182 -12.37 6.80 8.10
CA THR A 182 -12.07 8.14 7.57
C THR A 182 -10.91 8.14 6.60
N VAL A 183 -10.96 9.09 5.67
CA VAL A 183 -9.85 9.49 4.82
C VAL A 183 -9.56 10.96 5.11
N ILE A 184 -8.30 11.30 5.31
CA ILE A 184 -7.90 12.69 5.59
C ILE A 184 -7.28 13.27 4.34
N VAL A 185 -7.74 14.45 3.95
CA VAL A 185 -7.16 15.29 2.91
C VAL A 185 -6.22 16.28 3.57
N TRP A 186 -4.95 16.29 3.15
CA TRP A 186 -3.90 17.15 3.67
C TRP A 186 -3.44 18.15 2.60
N ASP A 187 -2.99 19.30 3.04
CA ASP A 187 -2.13 20.15 2.22
C ASP A 187 -0.74 19.50 2.13
N LEU A 188 -0.31 19.19 0.91
CA LEU A 188 0.95 18.48 0.69
C LEU A 188 2.17 19.29 1.12
N HIS A 189 2.20 20.61 0.89
CA HIS A 189 3.36 21.44 1.23
C HIS A 189 3.47 21.71 2.72
N THR A 190 2.35 21.99 3.37
CA THR A 190 2.34 22.36 4.79
C THR A 190 2.15 21.17 5.72
N ARG A 191 1.78 19.98 5.19
CA ARG A 191 1.42 18.78 5.97
C ARG A 191 0.28 19.02 6.96
N LYS A 192 -0.59 19.99 6.69
CA LYS A 192 -1.75 20.29 7.55
C LYS A 192 -3.00 19.58 7.02
N PRO A 193 -3.80 18.97 7.91
CA PRO A 193 -5.09 18.42 7.49
C PRO A 193 -6.00 19.54 7.03
N LYS A 194 -6.69 19.31 5.91
CA LYS A 194 -7.66 20.26 5.30
C LYS A 194 -9.09 19.80 5.49
N LYS A 195 -9.34 18.51 5.33
CA LYS A 195 -10.68 17.93 5.35
C LYS A 195 -10.62 16.48 5.81
N VAL A 196 -11.67 16.03 6.49
CA VAL A 196 -11.90 14.64 6.82
C VAL A 196 -13.09 14.16 6.01
N LEU A 197 -12.96 13.03 5.33
CA LEU A 197 -14.00 12.39 4.53
C LEU A 197 -14.46 11.13 5.23
N ASP A 198 -15.77 10.93 5.29
CA ASP A 198 -16.37 9.68 5.79
C ASP A 198 -16.25 8.59 4.73
N VAL A 199 -15.58 7.48 5.10
CA VAL A 199 -15.39 6.29 4.27
C VAL A 199 -15.50 5.06 5.19
N PRO A 200 -16.70 4.68 5.60
CA PRO A 200 -16.90 3.63 6.60
C PRO A 200 -16.53 2.24 6.09
N GLY A 201 -15.93 1.43 6.98
CA GLY A 201 -15.65 0.03 6.70
C GLY A 201 -14.16 -0.30 6.49
N ALA A 202 -13.25 0.44 7.12
CA ALA A 202 -11.81 0.28 7.03
C ALA A 202 -11.28 0.55 5.61
N PRO A 203 -11.12 1.82 5.21
CA PRO A 203 -10.49 2.17 3.94
C PRO A 203 -8.99 1.82 3.98
N LEU A 204 -8.55 0.94 3.07
CA LEU A 204 -7.18 0.44 3.05
C LEU A 204 -6.33 1.19 2.01
N GLU A 205 -5.85 0.47 1.02
CA GLU A 205 -4.93 1.00 0.02
C GLU A 205 -5.55 2.15 -0.79
N LEU A 206 -4.72 3.13 -1.10
CA LEU A 206 -5.04 4.26 -1.96
C LEU A 206 -4.31 4.12 -3.29
N ARG A 207 -4.98 4.42 -4.39
CA ARG A 207 -4.31 4.64 -5.68
C ARG A 207 -4.94 5.84 -6.36
N CYS A 208 -4.08 6.76 -6.78
CA CYS A 208 -4.50 7.97 -7.47
C CYS A 208 -4.24 7.85 -8.97
N ALA A 209 -5.09 8.47 -9.76
CA ALA A 209 -4.97 8.51 -11.20
C ALA A 209 -3.64 9.12 -11.66
N TRP A 210 -3.07 8.57 -12.72
CA TRP A 210 -1.80 8.98 -13.32
C TRP A 210 -1.94 10.22 -14.21
N GLY A 211 -3.05 10.28 -14.94
CA GLY A 211 -3.31 11.34 -15.91
C GLY A 211 -3.35 12.72 -15.28
N ALA A 212 -2.67 13.69 -15.89
CA ALA A 212 -2.53 15.05 -15.35
C ALA A 212 -3.88 15.81 -15.17
N ARG A 213 -4.93 15.37 -15.84
CA ARG A 213 -6.28 15.96 -15.74
C ARG A 213 -7.17 15.24 -14.72
N ASN A 214 -6.75 14.09 -14.24
CA ASN A 214 -7.54 13.22 -13.38
C ASN A 214 -7.22 13.54 -11.92
N ASN A 215 -8.14 14.25 -11.23
CA ASN A 215 -7.99 14.64 -9.84
C ASN A 215 -8.83 13.74 -8.95
N TYR A 216 -8.57 12.43 -8.99
CA TYR A 216 -9.25 11.45 -8.16
C TYR A 216 -8.31 10.33 -7.72
N CYS A 217 -8.72 9.65 -6.67
CA CYS A 217 -8.11 8.43 -6.18
C CYS A 217 -9.20 7.40 -5.88
N PHE A 218 -8.83 6.13 -5.83
CA PHE A 218 -9.67 5.07 -5.32
C PHE A 218 -9.11 4.52 -4.02
N THR A 219 -10.00 4.07 -3.16
CA THR A 219 -9.73 3.15 -2.05
C THR A 219 -10.82 2.10 -1.99
N THR A 220 -10.55 1.00 -1.29
CA THR A 220 -11.55 -0.02 -1.01
C THR A 220 -11.73 -0.18 0.49
N THR A 221 -12.95 -0.50 0.90
CA THR A 221 -13.27 -0.71 2.30
C THR A 221 -13.35 -2.20 2.61
N ALA A 222 -12.44 -2.69 3.47
CA ALA A 222 -12.27 -4.12 3.74
C ALA A 222 -13.52 -4.79 4.30
N LEU A 223 -14.24 -4.12 5.20
CA LEU A 223 -15.37 -4.70 5.92
C LEU A 223 -16.70 -4.56 5.17
N THR A 224 -16.83 -3.54 4.32
CA THR A 224 -18.06 -3.29 3.53
C THR A 224 -17.93 -3.73 2.09
N SER A 225 -16.71 -4.11 1.66
CA SER A 225 -16.41 -4.62 0.31
C SER A 225 -16.89 -3.69 -0.80
N GLN A 226 -16.51 -2.42 -0.71
CA GLN A 226 -16.88 -1.39 -1.67
C GLN A 226 -15.66 -0.68 -2.26
N ILE A 227 -15.80 -0.22 -3.50
CA ILE A 227 -14.89 0.75 -4.13
C ILE A 227 -15.40 2.14 -3.81
N TRP A 228 -14.52 2.98 -3.27
CA TRP A 228 -14.78 4.38 -2.99
C TRP A 228 -13.95 5.26 -3.91
N LEU A 229 -14.61 6.22 -4.55
CA LEU A 229 -13.99 7.31 -5.31
C LEU A 229 -13.79 8.51 -4.39
N LEU A 230 -12.54 8.98 -4.33
CA LEU A 230 -12.13 10.20 -3.66
C LEU A 230 -11.78 11.20 -4.76
N TYR A 231 -12.52 12.29 -4.89
CA TYR A 231 -12.41 13.18 -6.02
C TYR A 231 -12.55 14.66 -5.64
N GLU A 232 -11.98 15.50 -6.45
CA GLU A 232 -12.16 16.95 -6.36
C GLU A 232 -13.36 17.35 -7.21
N ASP A 233 -14.35 18.00 -6.60
CA ASP A 233 -15.54 18.47 -7.29
C ASP A 233 -15.26 19.77 -8.09
N GLN A 234 -16.29 20.28 -8.76
CA GLN A 234 -16.18 21.50 -9.58
C GLN A 234 -15.86 22.76 -8.78
N GLN A 235 -16.10 22.74 -7.48
CA GLN A 235 -15.78 23.81 -6.53
C GLN A 235 -14.35 23.72 -5.98
N GLY A 236 -13.61 22.64 -6.32
CA GLY A 236 -12.28 22.35 -5.81
C GLY A 236 -12.29 21.67 -4.43
N GLU A 237 -13.45 21.19 -4.00
CA GLU A 237 -13.62 20.50 -2.72
C GLU A 237 -13.52 18.99 -2.87
N TRP A 238 -12.79 18.36 -1.96
CA TRP A 238 -12.64 16.91 -1.95
C TRP A 238 -13.89 16.22 -1.37
N GLN A 239 -14.34 15.19 -2.07
CA GLN A 239 -15.51 14.40 -1.76
C GLN A 239 -15.16 12.90 -1.75
N ALA A 240 -15.98 12.10 -1.07
CA ALA A 240 -15.92 10.64 -1.10
C ALA A 240 -17.27 10.07 -1.51
N LYS A 241 -17.26 9.03 -2.34
CA LYS A 241 -18.47 8.36 -2.82
C LYS A 241 -18.22 6.87 -3.01
N ALA A 242 -19.05 6.01 -2.42
CA ALA A 242 -19.09 4.59 -2.79
C ALA A 242 -19.64 4.49 -4.23
N VAL A 243 -18.89 3.84 -5.11
CA VAL A 243 -19.21 3.80 -6.56
C VAL A 243 -19.46 2.39 -7.08
N SER A 244 -19.01 1.34 -6.38
CA SER A 244 -19.31 -0.05 -6.74
C SER A 244 -19.14 -0.97 -5.53
N ASP A 245 -19.90 -2.04 -5.52
CA ASP A 245 -19.67 -3.19 -4.65
C ASP A 245 -18.60 -4.12 -5.26
N ILE A 246 -17.93 -4.91 -4.42
CA ILE A 246 -16.91 -5.87 -4.80
C ILE A 246 -17.41 -7.27 -4.45
N GLY A 247 -17.61 -8.12 -5.46
CA GLY A 247 -18.13 -9.46 -5.28
C GLY A 247 -19.49 -9.46 -4.61
N GLU A 248 -19.67 -10.28 -3.58
CA GLU A 248 -20.87 -10.35 -2.75
C GLU A 248 -20.58 -9.73 -1.36
N PRO A 249 -20.91 -8.46 -1.10
CA PRO A 249 -20.54 -7.77 0.15
C PRO A 249 -21.00 -8.50 1.41
N ALA A 250 -22.15 -9.17 1.38
CA ALA A 250 -22.65 -9.95 2.51
C ALA A 250 -21.74 -11.13 2.92
N LYS A 251 -20.88 -11.59 2.01
CA LYS A 251 -19.86 -12.62 2.28
C LYS A 251 -18.52 -12.06 2.72
N ILE A 252 -18.41 -10.75 2.73
CA ILE A 252 -17.18 -10.00 3.09
C ILE A 252 -15.95 -10.58 2.36
N PRO A 253 -15.83 -10.42 1.02
CA PRO A 253 -14.66 -10.90 0.28
C PRO A 253 -13.35 -10.27 0.77
N LEU A 254 -13.41 -9.19 1.52
CA LEU A 254 -12.31 -8.47 2.16
C LEU A 254 -11.30 -7.94 1.12
N PRO A 255 -11.63 -6.85 0.40
CA PRO A 255 -10.65 -6.21 -0.48
C PRO A 255 -9.47 -5.65 0.32
N VAL A 256 -8.25 -5.92 -0.15
CA VAL A 256 -7.01 -5.64 0.57
C VAL A 256 -6.02 -4.79 -0.21
N ASP A 257 -5.91 -4.97 -1.52
CA ASP A 257 -5.07 -4.11 -2.36
C ASP A 257 -5.73 -3.78 -3.69
N ILE A 258 -5.31 -2.68 -4.27
CA ILE A 258 -5.79 -2.16 -5.55
C ILE A 258 -4.64 -1.64 -6.41
N SER A 259 -4.79 -1.68 -7.72
CA SER A 259 -3.82 -1.13 -8.66
C SER A 259 -4.51 -0.52 -9.88
N ILE A 260 -4.29 0.78 -10.14
CA ILE A 260 -4.82 1.47 -11.33
C ILE A 260 -3.86 1.22 -12.50
N THR A 261 -4.40 0.93 -13.69
CA THR A 261 -3.61 0.82 -14.91
C THR A 261 -2.98 2.17 -15.30
N SER A 262 -1.87 2.14 -16.01
CA SER A 262 -1.11 3.36 -16.37
C SER A 262 -1.88 4.35 -17.25
N ASP A 263 -2.94 3.89 -17.90
CA ASP A 263 -3.86 4.69 -18.74
C ASP A 263 -5.12 5.17 -18.02
N ASP A 264 -5.23 4.88 -16.70
CA ASP A 264 -6.40 5.19 -15.87
C ASP A 264 -7.72 4.56 -16.34
N THR A 265 -7.67 3.47 -17.08
CA THR A 265 -8.91 2.81 -17.58
C THR A 265 -9.30 1.57 -16.79
N GLY A 266 -8.37 0.98 -16.04
CA GLY A 266 -8.58 -0.24 -15.27
C GLY A 266 -8.21 -0.09 -13.80
N LEU A 267 -8.98 -0.75 -12.94
CA LEU A 267 -8.70 -0.90 -11.51
C LEU A 267 -8.71 -2.38 -11.14
N TRP A 268 -7.55 -2.93 -10.82
CA TRP A 268 -7.43 -4.24 -10.22
C TRP A 268 -7.73 -4.17 -8.73
N VAL A 269 -8.45 -5.17 -8.22
CA VAL A 269 -8.83 -5.30 -6.81
C VAL A 269 -8.62 -6.73 -6.36
N ASP A 270 -7.83 -6.94 -5.32
CA ASP A 270 -7.60 -8.24 -4.69
C ASP A 270 -8.45 -8.41 -3.45
N THR A 271 -9.02 -9.60 -3.28
CA THR A 271 -9.89 -9.95 -2.15
C THR A 271 -9.38 -11.18 -1.42
N PHE A 272 -9.03 -10.99 -0.14
CA PHE A 272 -8.33 -11.96 0.70
C PHE A 272 -9.13 -13.22 1.01
N MET A 273 -10.43 -13.08 1.28
CA MET A 273 -11.26 -14.19 1.78
C MET A 273 -11.61 -15.20 0.70
N ASP A 274 -11.85 -14.74 -0.51
CA ASP A 274 -12.22 -15.60 -1.64
C ASP A 274 -11.05 -15.91 -2.60
N GLY A 275 -9.86 -15.33 -2.34
CA GLY A 275 -8.65 -15.64 -3.10
C GLY A 275 -8.64 -15.11 -4.53
N LYS A 276 -9.42 -14.08 -4.83
CA LYS A 276 -9.66 -13.60 -6.19
C LYS A 276 -9.06 -12.23 -6.45
N THR A 277 -8.68 -12.01 -7.71
CA THR A 277 -8.47 -10.68 -8.28
C THR A 277 -9.61 -10.33 -9.23
N ARG A 278 -9.98 -9.06 -9.27
CA ARG A 278 -11.02 -8.51 -10.14
C ARG A 278 -10.50 -7.29 -10.88
N LEU A 279 -10.87 -7.16 -12.15
CA LEU A 279 -10.60 -5.95 -12.93
C LEU A 279 -11.92 -5.21 -13.15
N PHE A 280 -11.91 -3.93 -12.81
CA PHE A 280 -12.99 -2.99 -13.09
C PHE A 280 -12.57 -2.03 -14.20
N ASP A 281 -13.44 -1.82 -15.17
CA ASP A 281 -13.35 -0.69 -16.10
C ASP A 281 -13.73 0.57 -15.33
N ILE A 282 -12.81 1.52 -15.26
CA ILE A 282 -12.95 2.82 -14.59
C ILE A 282 -12.85 4.00 -15.56
N SER A 283 -13.11 3.77 -16.85
CA SER A 283 -13.18 4.85 -17.86
C SER A 283 -14.19 5.92 -17.46
N ASP A 284 -15.26 5.55 -16.76
CA ASP A 284 -16.10 6.43 -15.94
C ASP A 284 -15.81 6.13 -14.46
N PRO A 285 -15.03 6.96 -13.76
CA PRO A 285 -14.66 6.70 -12.37
C PRO A 285 -15.85 6.72 -11.40
N PHE A 286 -16.98 7.33 -11.79
CA PHE A 286 -18.22 7.36 -11.00
C PHE A 286 -19.07 6.10 -11.14
N ASN A 287 -18.75 5.23 -12.10
CA ASN A 287 -19.53 4.03 -12.42
C ASN A 287 -18.64 2.85 -12.85
N PRO A 288 -17.71 2.41 -11.98
CA PRO A 288 -16.85 1.25 -12.25
C PRO A 288 -17.66 0.02 -12.60
N LYS A 289 -17.19 -0.76 -13.60
CA LYS A 289 -17.86 -2.01 -14.01
C LYS A 289 -16.88 -3.17 -13.94
N GLN A 290 -17.21 -4.21 -13.21
CA GLN A 290 -16.38 -5.42 -13.21
C GLN A 290 -16.41 -6.06 -14.60
N VAL A 291 -15.23 -6.24 -15.19
CA VAL A 291 -15.04 -6.80 -16.53
C VAL A 291 -14.30 -8.14 -16.53
N TYR A 292 -13.64 -8.47 -15.43
CA TYR A 292 -12.89 -9.71 -15.26
C TYR A 292 -12.83 -10.15 -13.81
N GLU A 293 -12.72 -11.46 -13.58
CA GLU A 293 -12.49 -12.08 -12.27
C GLU A 293 -11.69 -13.37 -12.47
N ARG A 294 -10.74 -13.63 -11.54
CA ARG A 294 -10.00 -14.87 -11.48
C ARG A 294 -9.60 -15.22 -10.06
N GLU A 295 -9.70 -16.49 -9.70
CA GLU A 295 -9.06 -17.02 -8.51
C GLU A 295 -7.55 -17.14 -8.75
N ILE A 296 -6.76 -16.53 -7.86
CA ILE A 296 -5.29 -16.53 -7.91
C ILE A 296 -4.73 -17.55 -6.92
N GLY A 297 -5.29 -17.59 -5.73
CA GLY A 297 -4.87 -18.49 -4.65
C GLY A 297 -5.39 -18.00 -3.31
N LYS A 298 -5.34 -18.88 -2.32
CA LYS A 298 -5.82 -18.56 -0.97
C LYS A 298 -5.04 -17.39 -0.39
N GLN A 299 -5.74 -16.54 0.36
CA GLN A 299 -5.18 -15.38 1.05
C GLN A 299 -4.36 -14.42 0.16
N ILE A 300 -4.80 -14.23 -1.11
CA ILE A 300 -4.22 -13.20 -1.96
C ILE A 300 -4.24 -11.86 -1.23
N ASN A 301 -3.16 -11.10 -1.35
CA ASN A 301 -3.07 -9.81 -0.68
C ASN A 301 -2.64 -8.67 -1.60
N MET A 302 -1.41 -8.69 -2.13
CA MET A 302 -0.88 -7.54 -2.86
C MET A 302 -0.85 -7.79 -4.37
N ILE A 303 -1.23 -6.76 -5.13
CA ILE A 303 -1.10 -6.71 -6.58
C ILE A 303 -0.11 -5.64 -7.02
N SER A 304 0.72 -5.98 -7.98
CA SER A 304 1.51 -5.05 -8.76
C SER A 304 1.41 -5.37 -10.25
N GLN A 305 1.54 -4.37 -11.09
CA GLN A 305 1.52 -4.57 -12.53
C GLN A 305 2.73 -3.90 -13.20
N SER A 306 3.14 -4.42 -14.36
CA SER A 306 4.11 -3.73 -15.19
C SER A 306 3.48 -2.46 -15.77
N TRP A 307 4.31 -1.44 -16.03
CA TRP A 307 3.83 -0.15 -16.52
C TRP A 307 3.12 -0.23 -17.89
N ASP A 308 3.49 -1.22 -18.70
CA ASP A 308 2.83 -1.50 -19.97
C ASP A 308 1.49 -2.24 -19.85
N GLY A 309 1.07 -2.56 -18.64
CA GLY A 309 -0.16 -3.27 -18.34
C GLY A 309 -0.20 -4.74 -18.81
N LYS A 310 0.93 -5.29 -19.27
CA LYS A 310 0.97 -6.65 -19.84
C LYS A 310 1.25 -7.74 -18.82
N ARG A 311 1.65 -7.39 -17.59
CA ARG A 311 1.98 -8.35 -16.55
C ARG A 311 1.39 -7.92 -15.23
N ALA A 312 0.86 -8.88 -14.50
CA ALA A 312 0.36 -8.72 -13.14
C ALA A 312 1.06 -9.71 -12.21
N TYR A 313 1.35 -9.27 -11.01
CA TYR A 313 2.07 -10.02 -9.99
C TYR A 313 1.28 -9.99 -8.70
N PHE A 314 1.19 -11.13 -8.04
CA PHE A 314 0.39 -11.30 -6.83
C PHE A 314 1.20 -11.96 -5.74
N THR A 315 1.02 -11.50 -4.52
CA THR A 315 1.51 -12.19 -3.32
C THR A 315 0.34 -12.57 -2.43
N SER A 316 0.57 -13.56 -1.57
CA SER A 316 -0.28 -13.92 -0.46
C SER A 316 0.11 -13.14 0.81
N SER A 317 -0.56 -13.44 1.92
CA SER A 317 -0.29 -12.95 3.27
C SER A 317 -0.70 -11.50 3.54
N LEU A 318 -1.70 -11.36 4.38
CA LEU A 318 -2.14 -10.05 4.89
C LEU A 318 -1.37 -9.69 6.17
N LEU A 319 -1.50 -10.51 7.20
CA LEU A 319 -0.81 -10.40 8.49
C LEU A 319 -0.58 -11.81 9.04
N ALA A 320 0.55 -12.06 9.69
CA ALA A 320 0.87 -13.38 10.23
C ALA A 320 -0.22 -13.92 11.18
N ASN A 321 -0.91 -13.04 11.91
CA ASN A 321 -2.00 -13.43 12.81
C ASN A 321 -3.34 -13.63 12.09
N TRP A 322 -3.47 -13.12 10.86
CA TRP A 322 -4.71 -13.16 10.06
C TRP A 322 -4.67 -14.16 8.94
N ASP A 323 -3.49 -14.58 8.53
CA ASP A 323 -3.31 -15.58 7.49
C ASP A 323 -3.98 -16.91 7.86
N LYS A 324 -4.43 -17.61 6.85
CA LYS A 324 -4.97 -18.97 6.97
C LYS A 324 -3.92 -19.90 7.54
N LYS A 325 -4.35 -21.01 8.15
CA LYS A 325 -3.50 -21.97 8.86
C LYS A 325 -3.63 -23.34 8.23
N GLY A 326 -2.65 -24.22 8.54
CA GLY A 326 -2.62 -25.58 8.01
C GLY A 326 -2.47 -25.61 6.50
N ASP A 327 -3.18 -26.50 5.84
CA ASP A 327 -3.11 -26.69 4.38
C ASP A 327 -3.65 -25.50 3.58
N ASP A 328 -4.38 -24.58 4.23
CA ASP A 328 -4.89 -23.36 3.62
C ASP A 328 -3.89 -22.19 3.66
N ASN A 329 -2.73 -22.36 4.32
CA ASN A 329 -1.70 -21.36 4.42
C ASN A 329 -0.79 -21.38 3.19
N GLU A 330 -1.31 -20.92 2.06
CA GLU A 330 -0.52 -20.74 0.84
C GLU A 330 0.33 -19.47 0.95
N GLN A 331 1.64 -19.59 0.69
CA GLN A 331 2.56 -18.47 0.67
C GLN A 331 3.26 -18.43 -0.70
N TYR A 332 2.93 -17.43 -1.52
CA TYR A 332 3.37 -17.40 -2.91
C TYR A 332 3.68 -16.00 -3.43
N PHE A 333 4.54 -15.97 -4.44
CA PHE A 333 4.61 -14.92 -5.45
C PHE A 333 4.21 -15.55 -6.78
N LYS A 334 3.16 -15.04 -7.42
CA LYS A 334 2.66 -15.53 -8.73
C LYS A 334 2.72 -14.43 -9.77
N ALA A 335 3.26 -14.74 -10.93
CA ALA A 335 3.34 -13.86 -12.08
C ALA A 335 2.43 -14.33 -13.21
N PHE A 336 1.75 -13.39 -13.85
CA PHE A 336 0.84 -13.64 -14.97
C PHE A 336 1.10 -12.63 -16.08
N GLU A 337 0.86 -13.06 -17.32
CA GLU A 337 0.71 -12.18 -18.46
C GLU A 337 -0.77 -11.81 -18.65
N TRP A 338 -1.04 -10.53 -18.84
CA TRP A 338 -2.36 -10.03 -19.18
C TRP A 338 -2.47 -9.82 -20.69
N ASN A 339 -3.34 -10.56 -21.37
CA ASN A 339 -3.53 -10.50 -22.82
C ASN A 339 -4.71 -9.61 -23.26
N GLY A 340 -5.30 -8.86 -22.35
CA GLY A 340 -6.48 -8.01 -22.56
C GLY A 340 -7.81 -8.73 -22.33
N LYS A 341 -7.79 -10.05 -22.05
CA LYS A 341 -8.99 -10.87 -21.77
C LYS A 341 -8.83 -11.72 -20.54
N GLU A 342 -7.63 -12.27 -20.32
CA GLU A 342 -7.36 -13.18 -19.22
C GLU A 342 -5.91 -13.08 -18.75
N LEU A 343 -5.69 -13.46 -17.52
CA LEU A 343 -4.38 -13.65 -16.91
C LEU A 343 -3.86 -15.05 -17.28
N VAL A 344 -2.75 -15.12 -17.99
CA VAL A 344 -2.07 -16.36 -18.35
C VAL A 344 -0.91 -16.59 -17.38
N PRO A 345 -0.84 -17.72 -16.63
CA PRO A 345 0.24 -17.98 -15.70
C PRO A 345 1.61 -17.94 -16.40
N SER A 346 2.57 -17.27 -15.79
CA SER A 346 3.96 -17.20 -16.27
C SER A 346 4.89 -18.01 -15.37
N PHE A 347 5.06 -17.61 -14.12
CA PHE A 347 5.80 -18.39 -13.13
C PHE A 347 5.24 -18.17 -11.73
N SER A 348 5.62 -19.02 -10.80
CA SER A 348 5.33 -18.86 -9.38
C SER A 348 6.49 -19.30 -8.51
N ILE A 349 6.59 -18.69 -7.33
CA ILE A 349 7.53 -19.06 -6.28
C ILE A 349 6.70 -19.45 -5.07
N ASP A 350 6.89 -20.67 -4.57
CA ASP A 350 6.30 -21.16 -3.33
C ASP A 350 7.21 -20.81 -2.15
N PHE A 351 6.81 -19.83 -1.36
CA PHE A 351 7.59 -19.33 -0.23
C PHE A 351 7.68 -20.35 0.91
N ASN A 352 6.71 -21.26 1.04
CA ASN A 352 6.79 -22.35 2.01
C ASN A 352 7.86 -23.35 1.61
N ALA A 353 7.89 -23.76 0.34
CA ALA A 353 8.89 -24.69 -0.19
C ALA A 353 10.30 -24.09 -0.12
N GLU A 354 10.44 -22.79 -0.44
CA GLU A 354 11.71 -22.05 -0.40
C GLU A 354 12.12 -21.60 1.01
N GLN A 355 11.30 -21.84 2.02
CA GLN A 355 11.53 -21.45 3.42
C GLN A 355 11.79 -19.93 3.60
N LEU A 356 11.12 -19.10 2.80
CA LEU A 356 11.28 -17.64 2.79
C LEU A 356 10.35 -16.92 3.76
N GLY A 357 9.43 -17.60 4.40
CA GLY A 357 8.42 -17.02 5.27
C GLY A 357 7.19 -16.53 4.48
N ARG A 358 6.73 -15.31 4.77
CA ARG A 358 5.48 -14.77 4.22
C ARG A 358 5.77 -13.62 3.26
N PRO A 359 5.36 -13.71 1.98
CA PRO A 359 5.49 -12.59 1.06
C PRO A 359 4.45 -11.52 1.39
N HIS A 360 4.78 -10.28 1.16
CA HIS A 360 3.83 -9.18 1.26
C HIS A 360 3.98 -8.25 0.07
N GLN A 361 4.50 -7.04 0.23
CA GLN A 361 4.55 -6.07 -0.86
C GLN A 361 5.72 -6.30 -1.83
N MET A 362 5.48 -6.01 -3.09
CA MET A 362 6.46 -6.03 -4.17
C MET A 362 6.85 -4.62 -4.58
N ARG A 363 8.12 -4.41 -4.93
CA ARG A 363 8.59 -3.18 -5.59
C ARG A 363 9.52 -3.54 -6.74
N PHE A 364 9.28 -2.94 -7.88
CA PHE A 364 10.10 -3.16 -9.06
C PHE A 364 11.20 -2.10 -9.15
N GLY A 365 12.43 -2.53 -9.38
CA GLY A 365 13.56 -1.68 -9.61
C GLY A 365 13.45 -0.91 -10.94
N ALA A 366 14.36 0.04 -11.16
CA ALA A 366 14.36 0.89 -12.36
C ALA A 366 14.43 0.07 -13.68
N TYR A 367 15.11 -1.06 -13.68
CA TYR A 367 15.19 -1.93 -14.84
C TYR A 367 13.85 -2.47 -15.31
N SER A 368 12.96 -2.84 -14.42
CA SER A 368 11.62 -3.34 -14.77
C SER A 368 10.71 -2.24 -15.34
N LEU A 369 10.98 -0.98 -15.03
CA LEU A 369 10.26 0.18 -15.56
C LEU A 369 10.86 0.67 -16.90
N TYR A 370 12.15 0.44 -17.14
CA TYR A 370 12.89 0.94 -18.30
C TYR A 370 13.36 -0.14 -19.27
N ALA A 371 13.19 -1.41 -18.99
CA ALA A 371 13.52 -2.52 -19.93
C ALA A 371 12.74 -2.46 -21.25
N GLN A 372 11.93 -1.44 -21.48
CA GLN A 372 11.20 -1.17 -22.71
C GLN A 372 11.78 -0.01 -23.53
N ARG A 373 12.85 0.64 -23.11
CA ARG A 373 13.60 1.48 -24.06
C ARG A 373 14.28 0.54 -25.05
N ARG A 374 13.80 0.58 -26.29
CA ARG A 374 14.47 -0.07 -27.42
C ARG A 374 15.94 0.34 -27.43
N PRO A 375 16.87 -0.57 -27.71
CA PRO A 375 18.32 -0.27 -27.74
C PRO A 375 18.76 0.77 -28.76
N GLU A 376 17.86 1.38 -29.53
CA GLU A 376 18.20 2.12 -30.78
C GLU A 376 17.85 3.60 -30.77
N GLU A 377 17.48 4.21 -29.67
CA GLU A 377 17.41 5.69 -29.65
C GLU A 377 18.73 6.26 -29.12
N PRO A 378 19.54 6.91 -29.95
CA PRO A 378 20.73 7.61 -29.50
C PRO A 378 20.32 8.76 -28.57
N ASN A 379 21.07 8.94 -27.49
CA ASN A 379 20.92 10.05 -26.56
C ASN A 379 20.84 11.38 -27.33
N ALA A 380 19.66 11.97 -27.40
CA ALA A 380 19.45 13.32 -27.94
C ALA A 380 19.89 14.44 -26.98
N LEU A 381 20.71 14.11 -25.98
CA LEU A 381 21.24 15.07 -25.00
C LEU A 381 22.79 15.12 -24.95
N ALA A 382 23.44 14.76 -26.07
CA ALA A 382 24.87 14.96 -26.22
C ALA A 382 25.13 15.77 -27.50
N ALA A 383 24.61 16.99 -27.55
CA ALA A 383 25.06 18.02 -28.47
C ALA A 383 24.68 19.40 -27.88
N ASP A 384 25.73 20.12 -27.54
CA ASP A 384 25.91 21.53 -27.13
C ASP A 384 25.94 21.83 -25.63
#